data_fb581ee88719778f861f05893b9f3789
#
_entry.id   fb581ee88719778f861f05893b9f3789
#
_cell.length_a   1.000
_cell.length_b   1.000
_cell.length_c   1.000
_cell.angle_alpha   90.00
_cell.angle_beta   90.00
_cell.angle_gamma   90.00
#
_symmetry.space_group_name_H-M   'P 1'
#
loop_
_entity.id
_entity.type
_entity.pdbx_description
1 polymer ?
#
loop_
_entity_poly.entity_id
_entity_poly.type
_entity_poly.pdbx_seq_one_letter_code
_entity_poly.pdbx_strand_id
1 'polypeptide(L)'
;MAHSTRRDFLKASGAAAAVFSSVGGAAIASTPAAKKLATDWVTLGKSGVQVTRLAFGTGTMSGKVQRDLGQEEFTRLIRYAYDHGIRFFETAESYHGMSEMLAIALKGLPRDSYRLMTKYSTPPSGAPPAEKIDLFRQQLGTEYIDILLLHCLRPPTWETDYKELQDGFSEARVKNIIRCHGASIHGLPALRTIPGNEWLDIAMIRMNHNGTKMDTPEMRDVNQQGNVEEVVAHTKKIHAQGMGVISMKLCGEGRFVTPEERDAAMRFAMNLGCVDAVTIGFKNTSEIDEAIDRMARVMNG
;
A
#
# COMPACT_ATOMS: atom_id res chain seq x y z
N MET A 1 -8.42 -20.45 -60.74
CA MET A 1 -8.53 -19.99 -59.36
C MET A 1 -10.02 -19.97 -58.99
N ALA A 2 -10.49 -20.97 -58.25
CA ALA A 2 -11.88 -21.10 -57.90
C ALA A 2 -12.10 -20.63 -56.45
N HIS A 3 -13.00 -19.67 -56.28
CA HIS A 3 -13.40 -19.14 -54.97
C HIS A 3 -14.35 -20.13 -54.31
N SER A 4 -13.93 -20.71 -53.17
CA SER A 4 -14.77 -21.49 -52.30
C SER A 4 -15.64 -20.53 -51.44
N THR A 5 -16.95 -20.75 -51.46
CA THR A 5 -17.90 -19.92 -50.73
C THR A 5 -18.32 -20.60 -49.43
N ARG A 6 -18.73 -19.77 -48.43
CA ARG A 6 -19.16 -20.18 -47.06
C ARG A 6 -20.28 -21.24 -47.01
N ARG A 7 -20.85 -21.62 -48.15
CA ARG A 7 -21.94 -22.60 -48.24
C ARG A 7 -21.49 -24.06 -48.29
N ASP A 8 -20.21 -24.34 -48.59
CA ASP A 8 -19.69 -25.69 -48.73
C ASP A 8 -19.26 -26.34 -47.42
N PHE A 9 -19.19 -25.54 -46.36
CA PHE A 9 -18.79 -26.00 -45.00
C PHE A 9 -19.92 -26.68 -44.20
N LEU A 10 -21.18 -26.57 -44.63
CA LEU A 10 -22.35 -27.02 -43.86
C LEU A 10 -22.99 -28.35 -44.32
N LYS A 11 -22.36 -29.13 -45.22
CA LYS A 11 -22.92 -30.37 -45.77
C LYS A 11 -22.18 -31.66 -45.38
N ALA A 12 -21.28 -31.62 -44.40
CA ALA A 12 -20.60 -32.82 -43.93
C ALA A 12 -20.90 -33.08 -42.44
N SER A 13 -22.16 -33.34 -42.08
CA SER A 13 -22.53 -33.81 -40.75
C SER A 13 -23.63 -34.86 -40.91
N GLY A 14 -23.24 -36.10 -41.11
CA GLY A 14 -24.12 -37.25 -41.15
C GLY A 14 -23.47 -38.46 -40.48
N ALA A 15 -24.06 -38.86 -39.35
CA ALA A 15 -24.05 -40.17 -38.72
C ALA A 15 -22.71 -40.82 -38.33
N ALA A 16 -22.46 -40.85 -37.04
CA ALA A 16 -21.67 -41.93 -36.39
C ALA A 16 -22.28 -42.25 -35.00
N ALA A 17 -22.53 -43.50 -34.78
CA ALA A 17 -23.23 -44.08 -33.65
C ALA A 17 -22.55 -43.94 -32.31
N ALA A 18 -23.36 -43.87 -31.26
CA ALA A 18 -22.94 -43.88 -29.86
C ALA A 18 -22.22 -45.20 -29.49
N VAL A 19 -20.97 -45.05 -29.06
CA VAL A 19 -20.32 -46.07 -28.25
C VAL A 19 -20.08 -45.44 -26.87
N PHE A 20 -20.85 -45.93 -25.88
CA PHE A 20 -20.62 -45.62 -24.47
C PHE A 20 -19.36 -46.34 -24.04
N SER A 21 -18.25 -45.65 -24.04
CA SER A 21 -17.05 -46.03 -23.30
C SER A 21 -17.04 -45.28 -21.98
N SER A 22 -17.15 -46.01 -20.88
CA SER A 22 -16.93 -45.51 -19.51
C SER A 22 -15.49 -45.05 -19.36
N VAL A 23 -15.24 -43.78 -19.60
CA VAL A 23 -13.96 -43.18 -19.27
C VAL A 23 -14.02 -42.79 -17.81
N GLY A 24 -13.24 -43.50 -17.00
CA GLY A 24 -13.01 -43.20 -15.60
C GLY A 24 -12.62 -41.72 -15.43
N GLY A 25 -13.31 -41.02 -14.52
CA GLY A 25 -13.02 -39.65 -14.18
C GLY A 25 -11.56 -39.47 -13.77
N ALA A 26 -10.74 -38.96 -14.66
CA ALA A 26 -9.44 -38.45 -14.27
C ALA A 26 -9.70 -37.24 -13.35
N ALA A 27 -9.42 -37.41 -12.08
CA ALA A 27 -9.38 -36.31 -11.12
C ALA A 27 -8.40 -35.28 -11.70
N ILE A 28 -8.92 -34.13 -12.07
CA ILE A 28 -8.10 -32.98 -12.44
C ILE A 28 -7.35 -32.63 -11.15
N ALA A 29 -6.08 -33.01 -11.05
CA ALA A 29 -5.23 -32.61 -9.96
C ALA A 29 -5.19 -31.07 -9.99
N SER A 30 -5.79 -30.45 -8.98
CA SER A 30 -5.72 -29.00 -8.80
C SER A 30 -4.26 -28.60 -8.65
N THR A 31 -3.75 -27.84 -9.57
CA THR A 31 -2.41 -27.23 -9.45
C THR A 31 -2.36 -26.51 -8.10
N PRO A 32 -1.36 -26.78 -7.24
CA PRO A 32 -1.24 -26.07 -5.98
C PRO A 32 -1.24 -24.55 -6.25
N ALA A 33 -2.04 -23.80 -5.50
CA ALA A 33 -2.05 -22.35 -5.64
C ALA A 33 -0.62 -21.81 -5.41
N ALA A 34 -0.18 -20.89 -6.27
CA ALA A 34 1.14 -20.30 -6.14
C ALA A 34 1.28 -19.64 -4.76
N LYS A 35 2.43 -19.86 -4.11
CA LYS A 35 2.70 -19.28 -2.79
C LYS A 35 2.71 -17.75 -2.90
N LYS A 36 2.01 -17.10 -1.98
CA LYS A 36 2.00 -15.64 -1.85
C LYS A 36 3.29 -15.16 -1.17
N LEU A 37 3.90 -14.12 -1.70
CA LEU A 37 5.13 -13.53 -1.17
C LEU A 37 4.88 -12.11 -0.66
N ALA A 38 5.70 -11.68 0.29
CA ALA A 38 5.72 -10.30 0.77
C ALA A 38 6.09 -9.30 -0.36
N THR A 39 6.85 -9.78 -1.33
CA THR A 39 7.36 -9.01 -2.47
C THR A 39 6.50 -9.13 -3.73
N ASP A 40 5.36 -9.83 -3.67
CA ASP A 40 4.41 -9.84 -4.78
C ASP A 40 3.90 -8.44 -5.08
N TRP A 41 3.81 -8.12 -6.36
CA TRP A 41 3.14 -6.91 -6.82
C TRP A 41 1.63 -7.07 -6.68
N VAL A 42 1.01 -6.11 -6.02
CA VAL A 42 -0.44 -6.05 -5.81
C VAL A 42 -0.98 -4.72 -6.30
N THR A 43 -2.17 -4.73 -6.88
CA THR A 43 -2.83 -3.50 -7.31
C THR A 43 -3.58 -2.90 -6.12
N LEU A 44 -3.36 -1.61 -5.87
CA LEU A 44 -4.08 -0.88 -4.82
C LEU A 44 -5.47 -0.48 -5.31
N GLY A 45 -6.44 -1.32 -5.02
CA GLY A 45 -7.83 -1.09 -5.39
C GLY A 45 -8.01 -0.72 -6.86
N LYS A 46 -8.85 0.29 -7.14
CA LYS A 46 -9.12 0.83 -8.48
C LYS A 46 -8.09 1.85 -8.98
N SER A 47 -7.06 2.18 -8.19
CA SER A 47 -6.06 3.19 -8.56
C SER A 47 -5.25 2.84 -9.80
N GLY A 48 -5.15 1.56 -10.15
CA GLY A 48 -4.28 1.04 -11.20
C GLY A 48 -2.79 1.00 -10.81
N VAL A 49 -2.42 1.55 -9.66
CA VAL A 49 -1.04 1.55 -9.17
C VAL A 49 -0.72 0.22 -8.52
N GLN A 50 0.37 -0.41 -8.98
CA GLN A 50 0.90 -1.63 -8.37
C GLN A 50 2.05 -1.30 -7.44
N VAL A 51 2.09 -1.97 -6.28
CA VAL A 51 3.16 -1.88 -5.27
C VAL A 51 3.53 -3.27 -4.79
N THR A 52 4.69 -3.45 -4.16
CA THR A 52 4.93 -4.69 -3.41
C THR A 52 4.09 -4.72 -2.14
N ARG A 53 3.60 -5.90 -1.77
CA ARG A 53 2.73 -6.10 -0.60
C ARG A 53 3.37 -5.58 0.69
N LEU A 54 4.67 -5.76 0.84
CA LEU A 54 5.47 -5.16 1.91
C LEU A 54 6.14 -3.89 1.40
N ALA A 55 5.95 -2.78 2.12
CA ALA A 55 6.62 -1.51 1.90
C ALA A 55 7.66 -1.24 2.99
N PHE A 56 8.76 -0.58 2.60
CA PHE A 56 9.71 0.02 3.53
C PHE A 56 9.21 1.41 3.95
N GLY A 57 8.80 1.55 5.21
CA GLY A 57 8.38 2.81 5.81
C GLY A 57 9.51 3.55 6.49
N THR A 58 9.54 4.86 6.34
CA THR A 58 10.54 5.72 7.00
C THR A 58 9.98 6.54 8.17
N GLY A 59 8.72 6.26 8.57
CA GLY A 59 7.97 7.12 9.49
C GLY A 59 8.05 6.79 10.98
N THR A 60 8.83 5.79 11.40
CA THR A 60 8.93 5.43 12.82
C THR A 60 9.46 6.60 13.64
N MET A 61 8.67 7.06 14.62
CA MET A 61 8.94 8.28 15.41
C MET A 61 9.24 9.49 14.51
N SER A 62 8.39 9.73 13.50
CA SER A 62 8.58 10.81 12.52
C SER A 62 9.94 10.76 11.80
N GLY A 63 10.39 9.57 11.46
CA GLY A 63 11.65 9.32 10.76
C GLY A 63 12.89 9.27 11.64
N LYS A 64 12.76 9.52 12.95
CA LYS A 64 13.93 9.57 13.84
C LYS A 64 14.73 8.27 13.82
N VAL A 65 14.05 7.12 13.85
CA VAL A 65 14.71 5.80 13.90
C VAL A 65 15.64 5.59 12.71
N GLN A 66 15.19 5.93 11.50
CA GLN A 66 15.98 5.75 10.28
C GLN A 66 17.05 6.85 10.14
N ARG A 67 16.76 8.11 10.54
CA ARG A 67 17.77 9.19 10.54
C ARG A 67 18.94 8.90 11.46
N ASP A 68 18.66 8.32 12.63
CA ASP A 68 19.71 8.02 13.62
C ASP A 68 20.69 6.94 13.12
N LEU A 69 20.36 6.18 12.07
CA LEU A 69 21.30 5.27 11.41
C LEU A 69 22.42 6.02 10.65
N GLY A 70 22.17 7.27 10.26
CA GLY A 70 23.02 8.01 9.32
C GLY A 70 22.82 7.58 7.87
N GLN A 71 23.32 8.39 6.93
CA GLN A 71 23.06 8.20 5.50
C GLN A 71 23.63 6.88 4.97
N GLU A 72 24.83 6.52 5.36
CA GLU A 72 25.50 5.32 4.83
C GLU A 72 24.74 4.05 5.20
N GLU A 73 24.43 3.87 6.47
CA GLU A 73 23.73 2.69 6.96
C GLU A 73 22.29 2.65 6.43
N PHE A 74 21.61 3.79 6.40
CA PHE A 74 20.28 3.88 5.79
C PHE A 74 20.32 3.50 4.29
N THR A 75 21.32 3.95 3.54
CA THR A 75 21.49 3.59 2.14
C THR A 75 21.69 2.09 1.99
N ARG A 76 22.56 1.48 2.81
CA ARG A 76 22.78 0.03 2.83
C ARG A 76 21.49 -0.73 3.09
N LEU A 77 20.69 -0.26 4.04
CA LEU A 77 19.42 -0.88 4.41
C LEU A 77 18.37 -0.78 3.30
N ILE A 78 18.21 0.37 2.66
CA ILE A 78 17.31 0.54 1.51
C ILE A 78 17.72 -0.35 0.33
N ARG A 79 19.04 -0.43 0.04
CA ARG A 79 19.56 -1.30 -1.01
C ARG A 79 19.31 -2.76 -0.71
N TYR A 80 19.55 -3.17 0.53
CA TYR A 80 19.24 -4.52 0.97
C TYR A 80 17.77 -4.85 0.76
N ALA A 81 16.86 -3.99 1.20
CA ALA A 81 15.42 -4.17 1.00
C ALA A 81 15.07 -4.29 -0.50
N TYR A 82 15.66 -3.41 -1.33
CA TYR A 82 15.49 -3.46 -2.78
C TYR A 82 15.99 -4.78 -3.37
N ASP A 83 17.17 -5.26 -3.01
CA ASP A 83 17.75 -6.50 -3.54
C ASP A 83 16.95 -7.73 -3.10
N HIS A 84 16.25 -7.65 -1.96
CA HIS A 84 15.33 -8.69 -1.45
C HIS A 84 13.88 -8.53 -1.94
N GLY A 85 13.65 -7.68 -2.95
CA GLY A 85 12.38 -7.59 -3.68
C GLY A 85 11.37 -6.59 -3.14
N ILE A 86 11.65 -5.85 -2.06
CA ILE A 86 10.80 -4.74 -1.64
C ILE A 86 10.97 -3.60 -2.64
N ARG A 87 9.88 -3.20 -3.28
CA ARG A 87 9.85 -2.18 -4.34
C ARG A 87 8.93 -1.01 -4.02
N PHE A 88 8.45 -0.92 -2.79
CA PHE A 88 7.57 0.14 -2.33
C PHE A 88 8.22 0.86 -1.15
N PHE A 89 8.51 2.15 -1.31
CA PHE A 89 9.17 3.00 -0.32
C PHE A 89 8.27 4.15 0.08
N GLU A 90 8.10 4.35 1.39
CA GLU A 90 7.17 5.31 1.98
C GLU A 90 7.91 6.34 2.81
N THR A 91 7.59 7.63 2.59
CA THR A 91 8.03 8.75 3.38
C THR A 91 6.90 9.77 3.60
N ALA A 92 7.22 10.94 4.16
CA ALA A 92 6.29 12.06 4.30
C ALA A 92 7.06 13.37 4.50
N GLU A 93 6.41 14.50 4.18
CA GLU A 93 6.92 15.84 4.45
C GLU A 93 7.37 16.02 5.90
N SER A 94 6.57 15.54 6.85
CA SER A 94 6.86 15.69 8.29
C SER A 94 7.98 14.79 8.82
N TYR A 95 8.56 13.92 7.98
CA TYR A 95 9.71 13.10 8.36
C TYR A 95 11.00 13.79 7.92
N HIS A 96 11.34 14.88 8.60
CA HIS A 96 12.42 15.80 8.23
C HIS A 96 13.70 15.10 7.75
N GLY A 97 14.17 15.43 6.55
CA GLY A 97 15.37 14.90 5.92
C GLY A 97 15.22 13.49 5.33
N MET A 98 14.09 12.79 5.55
CA MET A 98 13.96 11.40 5.08
C MET A 98 13.74 11.31 3.57
N SER A 99 13.12 12.30 2.95
CA SER A 99 12.96 12.34 1.49
C SER A 99 14.30 12.41 0.77
N GLU A 100 15.19 13.28 1.23
CA GLU A 100 16.54 13.45 0.68
C GLU A 100 17.42 12.21 0.95
N MET A 101 17.35 11.66 2.16
CA MET A 101 18.06 10.42 2.50
C MET A 101 17.60 9.25 1.60
N LEU A 102 16.30 9.15 1.34
CA LEU A 102 15.72 8.12 0.46
C LEU A 102 16.15 8.34 -1.00
N ALA A 103 16.15 9.59 -1.48
CA ALA A 103 16.62 9.93 -2.81
C ALA A 103 18.09 9.51 -3.03
N ILE A 104 18.96 9.78 -2.05
CA ILE A 104 20.37 9.34 -2.09
C ILE A 104 20.46 7.80 -2.12
N ALA A 105 19.68 7.13 -1.28
CA ALA A 105 19.69 5.67 -1.19
C ALA A 105 19.21 4.98 -2.47
N LEU A 106 18.23 5.56 -3.18
CA LEU A 106 17.66 5.02 -4.41
C LEU A 106 18.40 5.48 -5.69
N LYS A 107 19.36 6.40 -5.59
CA LYS A 107 20.09 6.95 -6.74
C LYS A 107 20.73 5.86 -7.59
N GLY A 108 20.48 5.89 -8.90
CA GLY A 108 21.01 4.93 -9.86
C GLY A 108 20.21 3.64 -10.03
N LEU A 109 19.15 3.42 -9.23
CA LEU A 109 18.17 2.37 -9.51
C LEU A 109 17.19 2.84 -10.59
N PRO A 110 16.74 1.96 -11.52
CA PRO A 110 15.72 2.31 -12.51
C PRO A 110 14.45 2.83 -11.82
N ARG A 111 14.00 4.05 -12.17
CA ARG A 111 12.87 4.71 -11.48
C ARG A 111 11.56 3.93 -11.59
N ASP A 112 11.33 3.24 -12.68
CA ASP A 112 10.15 2.43 -12.94
C ASP A 112 10.16 1.08 -12.18
N SER A 113 11.30 0.67 -11.65
CA SER A 113 11.45 -0.58 -10.90
C SER A 113 10.94 -0.53 -9.46
N TYR A 114 10.58 0.64 -8.95
CA TYR A 114 10.06 0.84 -7.59
C TYR A 114 8.94 1.88 -7.55
N ARG A 115 8.26 1.96 -6.42
CA ARG A 115 7.20 2.94 -6.16
C ARG A 115 7.57 3.82 -4.97
N LEU A 116 7.26 5.11 -5.11
CA LEU A 116 7.44 6.13 -4.08
C LEU A 116 6.09 6.64 -3.59
N MET A 117 5.91 6.63 -2.28
CA MET A 117 4.81 7.29 -1.60
C MET A 117 5.34 8.37 -0.68
N THR A 118 4.77 9.57 -0.81
CA THR A 118 4.96 10.64 0.17
C THR A 118 3.62 11.22 0.61
N LYS A 119 3.64 12.12 1.59
CA LYS A 119 2.44 12.67 2.20
C LYS A 119 2.59 14.16 2.42
N TYR A 120 1.55 14.89 2.11
CA TYR A 120 1.40 16.32 2.33
C TYR A 120 0.77 16.56 3.70
N SER A 121 1.42 17.33 4.57
CA SER A 121 0.94 17.58 5.94
C SER A 121 -0.39 18.34 5.96
N THR A 122 -1.29 17.93 6.87
CA THR A 122 -2.54 18.63 7.15
C THR A 122 -2.59 19.09 8.61
N PRO A 123 -3.04 20.32 8.90
CA PRO A 123 -3.37 21.39 7.96
C PRO A 123 -2.16 21.80 7.12
N PRO A 124 -2.38 22.32 5.89
CA PRO A 124 -1.28 22.80 5.05
C PRO A 124 -0.60 24.02 5.66
N SER A 125 0.69 24.14 5.44
CA SER A 125 1.48 25.30 5.85
C SER A 125 2.07 26.01 4.63
N GLY A 126 1.59 27.18 4.35
CA GLY A 126 2.24 28.20 3.53
C GLY A 126 2.09 28.08 2.03
N ALA A 127 2.94 27.31 1.34
CA ALA A 127 3.04 27.32 -0.12
C ALA A 127 1.83 26.71 -0.84
N PRO A 128 1.49 27.17 -2.05
CA PRO A 128 0.49 26.53 -2.90
C PRO A 128 0.76 25.07 -3.16
N PRO A 129 -0.27 24.21 -3.35
CA PRO A 129 -0.10 22.76 -3.53
C PRO A 129 0.89 22.39 -4.65
N ALA A 130 0.84 23.10 -5.79
CA ALA A 130 1.72 22.81 -6.93
C ALA A 130 3.20 23.01 -6.59
N GLU A 131 3.56 24.12 -5.95
CA GLU A 131 4.94 24.40 -5.53
C GLU A 131 5.44 23.38 -4.52
N LYS A 132 4.58 22.98 -3.59
CA LYS A 132 4.92 21.99 -2.58
C LYS A 132 5.11 20.59 -3.17
N ILE A 133 4.29 20.20 -4.13
CA ILE A 133 4.42 18.93 -4.84
C ILE A 133 5.73 18.91 -5.65
N ASP A 134 6.09 20.03 -6.28
CA ASP A 134 7.37 20.16 -6.96
C ASP A 134 8.56 20.09 -6.01
N LEU A 135 8.46 20.69 -4.81
CA LEU A 135 9.45 20.53 -3.77
C LEU A 135 9.62 19.05 -3.36
N PHE A 136 8.53 18.29 -3.19
CA PHE A 136 8.61 16.85 -2.88
C PHE A 136 9.33 16.06 -3.98
N ARG A 137 9.08 16.39 -5.25
CA ARG A 137 9.78 15.77 -6.37
C ARG A 137 11.28 16.07 -6.34
N GLN A 138 11.66 17.31 -6.07
CA GLN A 138 13.06 17.74 -5.93
C GLN A 138 13.74 17.00 -4.78
N GLN A 139 13.11 16.96 -3.60
CA GLN A 139 13.63 16.26 -2.42
C GLN A 139 13.78 14.75 -2.65
N LEU A 140 12.85 14.14 -3.38
CA LEU A 140 12.89 12.71 -3.74
C LEU A 140 13.75 12.41 -4.99
N GLY A 141 14.27 13.44 -5.67
CA GLY A 141 15.08 13.26 -6.88
C GLY A 141 14.35 12.56 -8.01
N THR A 142 13.07 12.87 -8.23
CA THR A 142 12.19 12.16 -9.18
C THR A 142 11.32 13.11 -10.00
N GLU A 143 11.01 12.72 -11.24
CA GLU A 143 10.08 13.46 -12.10
C GLU A 143 8.61 13.25 -11.73
N TYR A 144 8.27 12.16 -11.07
CA TYR A 144 6.91 11.83 -10.66
C TYR A 144 6.87 11.07 -9.34
N ILE A 145 5.75 11.18 -8.63
CA ILE A 145 5.46 10.45 -7.39
C ILE A 145 4.36 9.43 -7.69
N ASP A 146 4.52 8.18 -7.24
CA ASP A 146 3.51 7.16 -7.51
C ASP A 146 2.26 7.38 -6.66
N ILE A 147 2.42 7.72 -5.38
CA ILE A 147 1.32 7.91 -4.44
C ILE A 147 1.54 9.16 -3.60
N LEU A 148 0.58 10.09 -3.63
CA LEU A 148 0.58 11.27 -2.76
C LEU A 148 -0.63 11.26 -1.85
N LEU A 149 -0.42 11.31 -0.53
CA LEU A 149 -1.48 11.26 0.46
C LEU A 149 -1.64 12.58 1.22
N LEU A 150 -2.86 12.93 1.59
CA LEU A 150 -3.10 13.86 2.71
C LEU A 150 -2.60 13.20 3.99
N HIS A 151 -1.75 13.89 4.78
CA HIS A 151 -1.10 13.30 5.95
C HIS A 151 -1.83 13.62 7.24
N CYS A 152 -1.98 12.61 8.08
CA CYS A 152 -2.56 12.73 9.42
C CYS A 152 -4.00 13.26 9.43
N LEU A 153 -4.82 12.79 8.52
CA LEU A 153 -6.21 13.19 8.42
C LEU A 153 -6.98 12.86 9.70
N ARG A 154 -7.56 13.87 10.36
CA ARG A 154 -8.21 13.74 11.66
C ARG A 154 -9.64 14.27 11.69
N PRO A 155 -9.93 15.51 11.21
CA PRO A 155 -11.25 16.09 11.31
C PRO A 155 -12.24 15.44 10.35
N PRO A 156 -13.52 15.30 10.72
CA PRO A 156 -14.55 14.78 9.81
C PRO A 156 -14.89 15.76 8.68
N THR A 157 -14.49 17.01 8.81
CA THR A 157 -14.72 18.11 7.85
C THR A 157 -13.62 18.23 6.80
N TRP A 158 -12.68 17.28 6.75
CA TRP A 158 -11.48 17.35 5.90
C TRP A 158 -11.76 17.59 4.41
N GLU A 159 -12.89 17.11 3.90
CA GLU A 159 -13.27 17.31 2.49
C GLU A 159 -13.46 18.80 2.17
N THR A 160 -14.02 19.56 3.09
CA THR A 160 -14.16 21.02 2.97
C THR A 160 -12.87 21.73 3.38
N ASP A 161 -12.28 21.34 4.50
CA ASP A 161 -11.12 22.03 5.09
C ASP A 161 -9.88 21.96 4.18
N TYR A 162 -9.75 20.87 3.40
CA TYR A 162 -8.57 20.63 2.54
C TYR A 162 -8.93 20.57 1.06
N LYS A 163 -9.97 21.29 0.64
CA LYS A 163 -10.44 21.31 -0.76
C LYS A 163 -9.35 21.79 -1.71
N GLU A 164 -8.60 22.82 -1.34
CA GLU A 164 -7.48 23.33 -2.15
C GLU A 164 -6.40 22.28 -2.39
N LEU A 165 -6.08 21.46 -1.37
CA LEU A 165 -5.13 20.35 -1.53
C LEU A 165 -5.68 19.27 -2.47
N GLN A 166 -6.97 18.94 -2.34
CA GLN A 166 -7.62 17.97 -3.21
C GLN A 166 -7.58 18.40 -4.67
N ASP A 167 -7.86 19.68 -4.93
CA ASP A 167 -7.79 20.25 -6.27
C ASP A 167 -6.37 20.23 -6.82
N GLY A 168 -5.39 20.64 -6.03
CA GLY A 168 -3.97 20.60 -6.41
C GLY A 168 -3.47 19.17 -6.69
N PHE A 169 -3.90 18.16 -5.93
CA PHE A 169 -3.55 16.75 -6.20
C PHE A 169 -4.21 16.27 -7.50
N SER A 170 -5.47 16.65 -7.71
CA SER A 170 -6.20 16.31 -8.94
C SER A 170 -5.53 16.90 -10.18
N GLU A 171 -5.11 18.16 -10.12
CA GLU A 171 -4.33 18.80 -11.19
C GLU A 171 -2.98 18.11 -11.42
N ALA A 172 -2.25 17.78 -10.36
CA ALA A 172 -0.97 17.08 -10.44
C ALA A 172 -1.13 15.69 -11.07
N ARG A 173 -2.25 14.99 -10.80
CA ARG A 173 -2.60 13.72 -11.43
C ARG A 173 -2.86 13.87 -12.93
N VAL A 174 -3.65 14.87 -13.34
CA VAL A 174 -3.91 15.15 -14.77
C VAL A 174 -2.60 15.45 -15.52
N LYS A 175 -1.65 16.13 -14.87
CA LYS A 175 -0.31 16.42 -15.41
C LYS A 175 0.67 15.24 -15.34
N ASN A 176 0.26 14.08 -14.83
CA ASN A 176 1.11 12.91 -14.56
C ASN A 176 2.29 13.17 -13.59
N ILE A 177 2.21 14.22 -12.79
CA ILE A 177 3.16 14.54 -11.71
C ILE A 177 2.98 13.57 -10.54
N ILE A 178 1.74 13.16 -10.26
CA ILE A 178 1.43 12.04 -9.38
C ILE A 178 0.59 11.00 -10.13
N ARG A 179 0.67 9.73 -9.73
CA ARG A 179 -0.10 8.65 -10.37
C ARG A 179 -1.44 8.42 -9.70
N CYS A 180 -1.50 8.49 -8.37
CA CYS A 180 -2.74 8.43 -7.60
C CYS A 180 -2.62 9.22 -6.30
N HIS A 181 -3.75 9.47 -5.68
CA HIS A 181 -3.83 10.20 -4.42
C HIS A 181 -4.76 9.54 -3.41
N GLY A 182 -4.68 9.98 -2.16
CA GLY A 182 -5.47 9.43 -1.08
C GLY A 182 -5.21 10.11 0.25
N ALA A 183 -5.45 9.40 1.33
CA ALA A 183 -5.25 9.93 2.68
C ALA A 183 -4.62 8.91 3.63
N SER A 184 -3.81 9.40 4.56
CA SER A 184 -3.32 8.71 5.74
C SER A 184 -4.16 9.15 6.93
N ILE A 185 -4.96 8.24 7.48
CA ILE A 185 -5.99 8.53 8.47
C ILE A 185 -5.43 8.34 9.88
N HIS A 186 -5.69 9.31 10.76
CA HIS A 186 -5.18 9.37 12.13
C HIS A 186 -6.26 9.73 13.15
N GLY A 187 -7.49 9.28 12.97
CA GLY A 187 -8.61 9.44 13.90
C GLY A 187 -9.91 8.86 13.37
N LEU A 188 -10.71 8.27 14.25
CA LEU A 188 -12.02 7.72 13.91
C LEU A 188 -12.97 8.77 13.30
N PRO A 189 -12.98 10.05 13.72
CA PRO A 189 -13.85 11.05 13.09
C PRO A 189 -13.61 11.17 11.57
N ALA A 190 -12.36 11.21 11.12
CA ALA A 190 -12.04 11.19 9.70
C ALA A 190 -12.33 9.83 9.06
N LEU A 191 -11.95 8.71 9.72
CA LEU A 191 -12.15 7.37 9.17
C LEU A 191 -13.62 7.08 8.83
N ARG A 192 -14.54 7.59 9.66
CA ARG A 192 -15.99 7.42 9.45
C ARG A 192 -16.53 8.09 8.19
N THR A 193 -15.84 9.10 7.66
CA THR A 193 -16.23 9.84 6.45
C THR A 193 -15.57 9.31 5.17
N ILE A 194 -14.63 8.38 5.29
CA ILE A 194 -13.93 7.82 4.11
C ILE A 194 -14.81 6.92 3.24
N PRO A 195 -15.66 6.01 3.80
CA PRO A 195 -16.53 5.18 2.96
C PRO A 195 -17.47 6.03 2.09
N GLY A 196 -17.48 5.77 0.79
CA GLY A 196 -18.29 6.51 -0.19
C GLY A 196 -17.60 7.71 -0.80
N ASN A 197 -16.41 8.09 -0.34
CA ASN A 197 -15.67 9.18 -0.95
C ASN A 197 -15.06 8.74 -2.30
N GLU A 198 -15.42 9.44 -3.38
CA GLU A 198 -15.00 9.11 -4.75
C GLU A 198 -13.64 9.72 -5.13
N TRP A 199 -13.19 10.75 -4.40
CA TRP A 199 -11.92 11.40 -4.67
C TRP A 199 -10.73 10.54 -4.23
N LEU A 200 -10.85 9.75 -3.17
CA LEU A 200 -9.77 8.92 -2.64
C LEU A 200 -9.57 7.64 -3.47
N ASP A 201 -8.38 7.45 -4.01
CA ASP A 201 -7.95 6.17 -4.59
C ASP A 201 -7.44 5.21 -3.51
N ILE A 202 -6.82 5.76 -2.45
CA ILE A 202 -6.08 5.01 -1.44
C ILE A 202 -6.38 5.52 -0.03
N ALA A 203 -6.60 4.60 0.90
CA ALA A 203 -6.66 4.84 2.32
C ALA A 203 -5.50 4.13 3.04
N MET A 204 -4.66 4.90 3.73
CA MET A 204 -3.62 4.37 4.60
C MET A 204 -4.10 4.44 6.05
N ILE A 205 -4.29 3.28 6.69
CA ILE A 205 -5.02 3.12 7.95
C ILE A 205 -4.13 2.46 9.00
N ARG A 206 -4.20 2.97 10.24
CA ARG A 206 -3.52 2.34 11.39
C ARG A 206 -4.20 1.04 11.75
N MET A 207 -3.47 -0.08 11.73
CA MET A 207 -4.10 -1.39 11.92
C MET A 207 -3.16 -2.42 12.56
N ASN A 208 -3.61 -2.99 13.67
CA ASN A 208 -3.00 -4.15 14.31
C ASN A 208 -4.06 -4.87 15.17
N HIS A 209 -3.69 -6.01 15.72
CA HIS A 209 -4.61 -6.92 16.41
C HIS A 209 -5.12 -6.43 17.77
N ASN A 210 -4.41 -5.53 18.44
CA ASN A 210 -4.75 -5.11 19.82
C ASN A 210 -5.06 -3.62 19.99
N GLY A 211 -5.06 -2.83 18.91
CA GLY A 211 -5.43 -1.42 18.96
C GLY A 211 -4.31 -0.45 19.37
N THR A 212 -3.09 -0.94 19.64
CA THR A 212 -1.94 -0.08 19.99
C THR A 212 -1.65 0.90 18.86
N LYS A 213 -1.67 2.21 19.17
CA LYS A 213 -1.44 3.28 18.16
C LYS A 213 -2.45 3.26 17.00
N MET A 214 -3.62 2.67 17.18
CA MET A 214 -4.73 2.74 16.23
C MET A 214 -5.62 3.96 16.47
N ASP A 215 -6.61 4.15 15.61
CA ASP A 215 -7.49 5.31 15.64
C ASP A 215 -8.43 5.28 16.84
N THR A 216 -8.55 6.43 17.51
CA THR A 216 -9.42 6.68 18.65
C THR A 216 -10.46 7.75 18.32
N PRO A 217 -11.55 7.88 19.11
CA PRO A 217 -12.52 8.96 18.92
C PRO A 217 -11.91 10.36 19.06
N GLU A 218 -10.84 10.51 19.82
CA GLU A 218 -10.11 11.75 19.95
C GLU A 218 -9.25 12.00 18.72
N MET A 219 -9.20 13.24 18.27
CA MET A 219 -8.38 13.65 17.13
C MET A 219 -6.88 13.81 17.50
N ARG A 220 -6.44 13.25 18.60
CA ARG A 220 -5.05 13.28 19.07
C ARG A 220 -4.46 11.88 19.06
N ASP A 221 -3.17 11.80 18.82
CA ASP A 221 -2.41 10.56 19.01
C ASP A 221 -2.15 10.39 20.51
N VAL A 222 -3.09 9.81 21.19
CA VAL A 222 -3.02 9.52 22.64
C VAL A 222 -2.50 8.10 22.86
N ASN A 223 -1.98 7.83 24.03
CA ASN A 223 -1.54 6.48 24.42
C ASN A 223 -2.73 5.55 24.78
N GLN A 224 -3.87 5.80 24.19
CA GLN A 224 -5.06 4.97 24.35
C GLN A 224 -5.07 3.85 23.30
N GLN A 225 -5.74 2.77 23.65
CA GLN A 225 -5.98 1.67 22.72
C GLN A 225 -7.12 2.06 21.77
N GLY A 226 -6.87 1.92 20.47
CA GLY A 226 -7.86 2.22 19.44
C GLY A 226 -8.98 1.19 19.38
N ASN A 227 -10.09 1.56 18.76
CA ASN A 227 -11.24 0.67 18.55
C ASN A 227 -10.99 -0.21 17.31
N VAL A 228 -10.43 -1.39 17.53
CA VAL A 228 -10.08 -2.35 16.47
C VAL A 228 -11.30 -2.74 15.64
N GLU A 229 -12.41 -3.04 16.28
CA GLU A 229 -13.63 -3.51 15.62
C GLU A 229 -14.18 -2.44 14.67
N GLU A 230 -14.28 -1.20 15.11
CA GLU A 230 -14.78 -0.09 14.31
C GLU A 230 -13.84 0.23 13.14
N VAL A 231 -12.53 0.26 13.39
CA VAL A 231 -11.52 0.47 12.32
C VAL A 231 -11.64 -0.62 11.26
N VAL A 232 -11.74 -1.88 11.64
CA VAL A 232 -11.90 -3.01 10.71
C VAL A 232 -13.20 -2.90 9.92
N ALA A 233 -14.31 -2.54 10.58
CA ALA A 233 -15.60 -2.40 9.92
C ALA A 233 -15.57 -1.31 8.82
N HIS A 234 -14.96 -0.15 9.11
CA HIS A 234 -14.79 0.90 8.10
C HIS A 234 -13.81 0.48 7.02
N THR A 235 -12.69 -0.16 7.34
CA THR A 235 -11.71 -0.64 6.37
C THR A 235 -12.32 -1.62 5.38
N LYS A 236 -13.15 -2.56 5.84
CA LYS A 236 -13.88 -3.49 4.95
C LYS A 236 -14.81 -2.75 3.99
N LYS A 237 -15.53 -1.72 4.45
CA LYS A 237 -16.40 -0.89 3.59
C LYS A 237 -15.59 -0.15 2.54
N ILE A 238 -14.48 0.48 2.94
CA ILE A 238 -13.55 1.21 2.07
C ILE A 238 -13.02 0.29 0.96
N HIS A 239 -12.50 -0.88 1.32
CA HIS A 239 -11.95 -1.84 0.39
C HIS A 239 -13.03 -2.41 -0.56
N ALA A 240 -14.23 -2.73 -0.05
CA ALA A 240 -15.35 -3.22 -0.85
C ALA A 240 -15.82 -2.23 -1.92
N GLN A 241 -15.57 -0.93 -1.73
CA GLN A 241 -15.85 0.12 -2.72
C GLN A 241 -14.72 0.29 -3.75
N GLY A 242 -13.67 -0.52 -3.63
CA GLY A 242 -12.55 -0.54 -4.57
C GLY A 242 -11.44 0.46 -4.27
N MET A 243 -11.42 1.08 -3.11
CA MET A 243 -10.30 1.90 -2.65
C MET A 243 -9.14 0.99 -2.23
N GLY A 244 -7.90 1.33 -2.59
CA GLY A 244 -6.71 0.59 -2.14
C GLY A 244 -6.46 0.83 -0.66
N VAL A 245 -6.11 -0.22 0.09
CA VAL A 245 -5.88 -0.14 1.53
C VAL A 245 -4.44 -0.49 1.88
N ILE A 246 -3.76 0.45 2.53
CA ILE A 246 -2.41 0.25 3.08
C ILE A 246 -2.49 0.27 4.61
N SER A 247 -2.04 -0.80 5.26
CA SER A 247 -1.93 -0.83 6.72
C SER A 247 -0.63 -0.17 7.20
N MET A 248 -0.73 0.67 8.23
CA MET A 248 0.42 1.23 8.96
C MET A 248 0.30 0.95 10.46
N LYS A 249 1.38 1.21 11.21
CA LYS A 249 1.48 0.95 12.66
C LYS A 249 1.28 -0.53 13.02
N LEU A 250 1.54 -1.42 12.09
CA LEU A 250 1.37 -2.87 12.26
C LEU A 250 2.09 -3.38 13.50
N CYS A 251 3.34 -2.96 13.71
CA CYS A 251 4.15 -3.34 14.88
C CYS A 251 3.98 -2.39 16.09
N GLY A 252 2.82 -1.70 16.21
CA GLY A 252 2.54 -0.79 17.33
C GLY A 252 3.55 0.34 17.49
N GLU A 253 4.19 0.80 16.40
CA GLU A 253 5.28 1.80 16.40
C GLU A 253 6.47 1.37 17.27
N GLY A 254 6.85 0.09 17.16
CA GLY A 254 7.96 -0.50 17.92
C GLY A 254 7.60 -1.02 19.32
N ARG A 255 6.30 -1.05 19.68
CA ARG A 255 5.85 -1.59 20.97
C ARG A 255 5.74 -3.11 20.98
N PHE A 256 5.58 -3.75 19.82
CA PHE A 256 5.54 -5.22 19.70
C PHE A 256 6.97 -5.75 19.63
N VAL A 257 7.53 -6.04 20.79
CA VAL A 257 8.94 -6.41 20.94
C VAL A 257 9.18 -7.91 20.84
N THR A 258 8.13 -8.75 21.04
CA THR A 258 8.26 -10.20 20.93
C THR A 258 7.93 -10.69 19.50
N PRO A 259 8.50 -11.80 19.05
CA PRO A 259 8.13 -12.42 17.79
C PRO A 259 6.64 -12.77 17.70
N GLU A 260 6.02 -13.19 18.81
CA GLU A 260 4.63 -13.60 18.92
C GLU A 260 3.69 -12.42 18.68
N GLU A 261 3.97 -11.25 19.28
CA GLU A 261 3.19 -10.04 19.06
C GLU A 261 3.24 -9.59 17.58
N ARG A 262 4.44 -9.63 16.99
CA ARG A 262 4.60 -9.28 15.57
C ARG A 262 3.93 -10.29 14.65
N ASP A 263 3.94 -11.58 15.02
CA ASP A 263 3.22 -12.63 14.28
C ASP A 263 1.70 -12.45 14.36
N ALA A 264 1.17 -12.16 15.55
CA ALA A 264 -0.24 -11.87 15.75
C ALA A 264 -0.70 -10.66 14.93
N ALA A 265 0.09 -9.58 14.92
CA ALA A 265 -0.23 -8.37 14.16
C ALA A 265 -0.22 -8.62 12.64
N MET A 266 0.79 -9.33 12.12
CA MET A 266 0.88 -9.67 10.70
C MET A 266 -0.26 -10.59 10.29
N ARG A 267 -0.53 -11.63 11.07
CA ARG A 267 -1.64 -12.58 10.84
C ARG A 267 -2.98 -11.87 10.83
N PHE A 268 -3.19 -10.96 11.78
CA PHE A 268 -4.41 -10.16 11.84
C PHE A 268 -4.60 -9.36 10.54
N ALA A 269 -3.63 -8.53 10.14
CA ALA A 269 -3.78 -7.68 8.98
C ALA A 269 -3.96 -8.46 7.67
N MET A 270 -3.14 -9.51 7.46
CA MET A 270 -3.17 -10.28 6.20
C MET A 270 -4.43 -11.15 6.05
N ASN A 271 -5.04 -11.58 7.15
CA ASN A 271 -6.24 -12.44 7.11
C ASN A 271 -7.56 -11.66 7.08
N LEU A 272 -7.53 -10.32 7.20
CA LEU A 272 -8.76 -9.50 7.10
C LEU A 272 -9.40 -9.52 5.72
N GLY A 273 -8.63 -9.81 4.66
CA GLY A 273 -9.08 -9.81 3.27
C GLY A 273 -9.41 -8.43 2.71
N CYS A 274 -9.03 -7.36 3.40
CA CYS A 274 -9.27 -5.97 3.02
C CYS A 274 -8.03 -5.08 3.16
N VAL A 275 -6.84 -5.67 3.20
CA VAL A 275 -5.55 -4.97 3.23
C VAL A 275 -4.73 -5.43 2.04
N ASP A 276 -4.37 -4.50 1.15
CA ASP A 276 -3.60 -4.80 -0.06
C ASP A 276 -2.11 -4.83 0.22
N ALA A 277 -1.62 -3.85 1.01
CA ALA A 277 -0.22 -3.72 1.37
C ALA A 277 -0.04 -3.25 2.81
N VAL A 278 1.15 -3.50 3.37
CA VAL A 278 1.54 -3.01 4.70
C VAL A 278 2.85 -2.24 4.63
N THR A 279 2.99 -1.19 5.45
CA THR A 279 4.26 -0.46 5.60
C THR A 279 4.87 -0.74 6.98
N ILE A 280 6.15 -1.08 6.98
CA ILE A 280 6.95 -1.35 8.20
C ILE A 280 8.26 -0.56 8.11
N GLY A 281 8.64 0.09 9.20
CA GLY A 281 9.96 0.71 9.33
C GLY A 281 10.96 -0.30 9.89
N PHE A 282 12.16 -0.31 9.32
CA PHE A 282 13.25 -1.21 9.68
C PHE A 282 14.48 -0.42 10.13
N LYS A 283 15.29 -0.99 11.02
CA LYS A 283 16.54 -0.42 11.49
C LYS A 283 17.76 -1.32 11.21
N ASN A 284 17.54 -2.56 10.77
CA ASN A 284 18.59 -3.48 10.35
C ASN A 284 18.04 -4.51 9.35
N THR A 285 18.93 -5.26 8.71
CA THR A 285 18.58 -6.26 7.68
C THR A 285 17.80 -7.45 8.23
N SER A 286 18.10 -7.87 9.46
CA SER A 286 17.38 -8.99 10.08
C SER A 286 15.91 -8.70 10.33
N GLU A 287 15.54 -7.45 10.58
CA GLU A 287 14.12 -7.05 10.66
C GLU A 287 13.41 -7.12 9.30
N ILE A 288 14.13 -6.85 8.20
CA ILE A 288 13.61 -7.01 6.83
C ILE A 288 13.36 -8.49 6.54
N ASP A 289 14.35 -9.34 6.79
CA ASP A 289 14.24 -10.78 6.57
C ASP A 289 13.09 -11.38 7.39
N GLU A 290 13.02 -11.03 8.68
CA GLU A 290 11.93 -11.44 9.56
C GLU A 290 10.56 -11.05 9.01
N ALA A 291 10.41 -9.82 8.51
CA ALA A 291 9.13 -9.34 7.99
C ALA A 291 8.72 -10.06 6.69
N ILE A 292 9.68 -10.29 5.78
CA ILE A 292 9.45 -11.05 4.53
C ILE A 292 9.01 -12.47 4.86
N ASP A 293 9.77 -13.18 5.69
CA ASP A 293 9.50 -14.57 6.06
C ASP A 293 8.18 -14.72 6.81
N ARG A 294 7.91 -13.80 7.75
CA ARG A 294 6.69 -13.77 8.55
C ARG A 294 5.47 -13.59 7.67
N MET A 295 5.50 -12.60 6.76
CA MET A 295 4.39 -12.34 5.86
C MET A 295 4.13 -13.53 4.94
N ALA A 296 5.17 -14.11 4.34
CA ALA A 296 5.06 -15.29 3.50
C ALA A 296 4.45 -16.47 4.26
N ARG A 297 4.91 -16.75 5.48
CA ARG A 297 4.39 -17.82 6.33
C ARG A 297 2.90 -17.61 6.69
N VAL A 298 2.53 -16.37 7.07
CA VAL A 298 1.15 -16.05 7.47
C VAL A 298 0.17 -16.18 6.30
N MET A 299 0.58 -15.85 5.09
CA MET A 299 -0.29 -15.91 3.91
C MET A 299 -0.45 -17.30 3.31
N ASN A 300 0.42 -18.24 3.65
CA ASN A 300 0.45 -19.58 3.03
C ASN A 300 0.16 -20.72 4.01
N GLY A 301 0.02 -20.46 5.29
CA GLY A 301 -0.18 -21.49 6.30
C GLY A 301 -0.92 -21.05 7.48
#